data_9d167caaed176463a13433d313457671
#
_entry.id   9d167caaed176463a13433d313457671
#
_cell.length_a   1.000
_cell.length_b   1.000
_cell.length_c   1.000
_cell.angle_alpha   90.00
_cell.angle_beta   90.00
_cell.angle_gamma   90.00
#
_symmetry.space_group_name_H-M   'P 1'
#
loop_
_entity.id
_entity.type
_entity.pdbx_description
1 polymer ?
#
loop_
_entity_poly.entity_id
_entity_poly.type
_entity_poly.pdbx_seq_one_letter_code
_entity_poly.pdbx_strand_id
1 'polypeptide(L)'
;MDSLLLYFADEQAPALRLAEALGLPAAAIERHRFPDDELRLRLPFGAGQAIPRQVLLYRSLDRPNDKLVELLLVAGEARALGVQRLLLVAPYLAYMRQDIAFNPGEVVSQTIVGAFIAQHFEGLVTVDPHLHRIERLQQAVPLGEAAIALSGAPM
;
A
#
# COMPACT_ATOMS: atom_id res chain seq x y z
N MET A 1 3.23 -9.65 -19.50
CA MET A 1 3.77 -8.55 -18.66
C MET A 1 4.02 -9.10 -17.27
N ASP A 2 5.29 -9.06 -16.79
CA ASP A 2 5.60 -9.65 -15.48
C ASP A 2 5.24 -8.73 -14.32
N SER A 3 5.53 -7.45 -14.41
CA SER A 3 5.31 -6.49 -13.33
C SER A 3 4.65 -5.21 -13.86
N LEU A 4 3.77 -4.62 -13.05
CA LEU A 4 3.07 -3.37 -13.33
C LEU A 4 3.02 -2.51 -12.08
N LEU A 5 3.32 -1.22 -12.19
CA LEU A 5 3.09 -0.25 -11.12
C LEU A 5 1.71 0.37 -11.29
N LEU A 6 0.88 0.26 -10.25
CA LEU A 6 -0.43 0.90 -10.16
C LEU A 6 -0.38 2.13 -9.27
N TYR A 7 -1.15 3.14 -9.61
CA TYR A 7 -1.26 4.37 -8.84
C TYR A 7 -2.64 5.02 -9.01
N PHE A 8 -2.99 5.92 -8.10
CA PHE A 8 -4.16 6.78 -8.24
C PHE A 8 -3.75 8.15 -8.82
N ALA A 9 -4.65 8.80 -9.52
CA ALA A 9 -4.37 10.05 -10.24
C ALA A 9 -3.79 11.18 -9.35
N ASP A 10 -4.16 11.20 -8.08
CA ASP A 10 -3.66 12.17 -7.09
C ASP A 10 -2.19 11.97 -6.71
N GLU A 11 -1.59 10.82 -7.07
CA GLU A 11 -0.17 10.51 -6.83
C GLU A 11 0.60 10.18 -8.12
N GLN A 12 0.08 10.59 -9.27
CA GLN A 12 0.66 10.27 -10.58
C GLN A 12 2.14 10.67 -10.69
N ALA A 13 2.49 11.88 -10.34
CA ALA A 13 3.85 12.38 -10.55
C ALA A 13 4.92 11.57 -9.79
N PRO A 14 4.81 11.31 -8.48
CA PRO A 14 5.79 10.48 -7.78
C PRO A 14 5.76 9.02 -8.22
N ALA A 15 4.59 8.46 -8.54
CA ALA A 15 4.46 7.09 -9.02
C ALA A 15 5.16 6.87 -10.36
N LEU A 16 5.01 7.81 -11.31
CA LEU A 16 5.68 7.72 -12.61
C LEU A 16 7.21 7.86 -12.49
N ARG A 17 7.70 8.73 -11.60
CA ARG A 17 9.15 8.80 -11.34
C ARG A 17 9.71 7.48 -10.79
N LEU A 18 8.97 6.84 -9.88
CA LEU A 18 9.36 5.53 -9.37
C LEU A 18 9.34 4.46 -10.46
N ALA A 19 8.29 4.43 -11.28
CA ALA A 19 8.16 3.49 -12.39
C ALA A 19 9.32 3.63 -13.39
N GLU A 20 9.68 4.87 -13.75
CA GLU A 20 10.81 5.17 -14.62
C GLU A 20 12.13 4.66 -14.02
N ALA A 21 12.37 4.97 -12.75
CA ALA A 21 13.59 4.53 -12.04
C ALA A 21 13.71 2.99 -11.96
N LEU A 22 12.58 2.29 -11.88
CA LEU A 22 12.53 0.83 -11.83
C LEU A 22 12.45 0.17 -13.23
N GLY A 23 12.29 0.96 -14.29
CA GLY A 23 12.07 0.43 -15.65
C GLY A 23 10.77 -0.36 -15.78
N LEU A 24 9.72 0.02 -15.02
CA LEU A 24 8.43 -0.67 -15.01
C LEU A 24 7.38 0.12 -15.79
N PRO A 25 6.46 -0.58 -16.48
CA PRO A 25 5.23 0.04 -16.95
C PRO A 25 4.38 0.49 -15.75
N ALA A 26 3.66 1.59 -15.93
CA ALA A 26 2.77 2.11 -14.92
C ALA A 26 1.39 2.44 -15.49
N ALA A 27 0.35 2.25 -14.70
CA ALA A 27 -1.02 2.56 -15.10
C ALA A 27 -1.85 3.08 -13.93
N ALA A 28 -2.77 4.00 -14.22
CA ALA A 28 -3.67 4.56 -13.24
C ALA A 28 -4.83 3.62 -12.94
N ILE A 29 -5.23 3.58 -11.66
CA ILE A 29 -6.50 3.00 -11.23
C ILE A 29 -7.58 4.07 -11.42
N GLU A 30 -8.65 3.74 -12.13
CA GLU A 30 -9.80 4.62 -12.21
C GLU A 30 -10.57 4.60 -10.90
N ARG A 31 -10.89 5.79 -10.38
CA ARG A 31 -11.62 5.95 -9.13
C ARG A 31 -12.81 6.87 -9.34
N HIS A 32 -13.99 6.37 -8.99
CA HIS A 32 -15.21 7.13 -8.90
C HIS A 32 -15.71 7.10 -7.46
N ARG A 33 -16.09 8.27 -6.93
CA ARG A 33 -16.70 8.42 -5.62
C ARG A 33 -18.19 8.72 -5.79
N PHE A 34 -19.03 7.89 -5.17
CA PHE A 34 -20.47 8.10 -5.14
C PHE A 34 -20.84 9.22 -4.13
N PRO A 35 -22.09 9.76 -4.20
CA PRO A 35 -22.53 10.84 -3.29
C PRO A 35 -22.51 10.48 -1.80
N ASP A 36 -22.55 9.20 -1.45
CA ASP A 36 -22.47 8.65 -0.09
C ASP A 36 -21.04 8.28 0.33
N ASP A 37 -20.04 8.72 -0.45
CA ASP A 37 -18.61 8.46 -0.30
C ASP A 37 -18.14 7.01 -0.59
N GLU A 38 -19.03 6.11 -1.01
CA GLU A 38 -18.59 4.81 -1.51
C GLU A 38 -17.70 4.93 -2.76
N LEU A 39 -16.79 3.98 -2.92
CA LEU A 39 -15.82 3.97 -4.02
C LEU A 39 -16.17 2.91 -5.06
N ARG A 40 -16.09 3.29 -6.33
CA ARG A 40 -15.99 2.35 -7.44
C ARG A 40 -14.60 2.47 -8.05
N LEU A 41 -13.83 1.38 -7.98
CA LEU A 41 -12.49 1.30 -8.55
C LEU A 41 -12.51 0.41 -9.79
N ARG A 42 -11.64 0.73 -10.77
CA ARG A 42 -11.39 -0.13 -11.92
C ARG A 42 -9.88 -0.24 -12.16
N LEU A 43 -9.39 -1.48 -12.14
CA LEU A 43 -8.01 -1.78 -12.49
C LEU A 43 -7.81 -1.68 -14.01
N PRO A 44 -6.59 -1.31 -14.48
CA PRO A 44 -6.31 -1.16 -15.92
C PRO A 44 -6.10 -2.51 -16.64
N PHE A 45 -6.50 -3.60 -16.02
CA PHE A 45 -6.50 -4.95 -16.60
C PHE A 45 -7.71 -5.73 -16.06
N GLY A 46 -8.13 -6.75 -16.79
CA GLY A 46 -9.31 -7.54 -16.41
C GLY A 46 -9.50 -8.75 -17.32
N ALA A 47 -10.70 -9.33 -17.29
CA ALA A 47 -11.03 -10.49 -18.10
C ALA A 47 -10.74 -10.25 -19.60
N GLY A 48 -10.02 -11.18 -20.21
CA GLY A 48 -9.63 -11.09 -21.63
C GLY A 48 -8.38 -10.25 -21.91
N GLN A 49 -7.74 -9.72 -20.88
CA GLN A 49 -6.47 -8.99 -20.98
C GLN A 49 -5.34 -9.78 -20.30
N ALA A 50 -4.08 -9.42 -20.63
CA ALA A 50 -2.94 -9.99 -19.94
C ALA A 50 -2.90 -9.48 -18.48
N ILE A 51 -2.98 -10.41 -17.52
CA ILE A 51 -2.90 -10.09 -16.09
C ILE A 51 -1.42 -10.04 -15.69
N PRO A 52 -0.94 -8.96 -15.05
CA PRO A 52 0.43 -8.90 -14.55
C PRO A 52 0.62 -9.97 -13.44
N ARG A 53 1.76 -10.63 -13.46
CA ARG A 53 2.10 -11.61 -12.43
C ARG A 53 2.34 -10.92 -11.08
N GLN A 54 2.98 -9.73 -11.12
CA GLN A 54 3.27 -8.92 -9.95
C GLN A 54 2.73 -7.50 -10.13
N VAL A 55 2.16 -6.95 -9.08
CA VAL A 55 1.72 -5.56 -9.01
C VAL A 55 2.43 -4.84 -7.86
N LEU A 56 2.96 -3.67 -8.14
CA LEU A 56 3.39 -2.69 -7.14
C LEU A 56 2.28 -1.63 -7.05
N LEU A 57 1.62 -1.53 -5.90
CA LEU A 57 0.66 -0.46 -5.66
C LEU A 57 1.36 0.70 -4.96
N TYR A 58 1.47 1.84 -5.64
CA TYR A 58 1.96 3.08 -5.04
C TYR A 58 0.81 3.81 -4.36
N ARG A 59 0.86 3.93 -3.03
CA ARG A 59 -0.15 4.67 -2.26
C ARG A 59 0.44 5.19 -0.96
N SER A 60 0.71 6.49 -0.87
CA SER A 60 1.11 7.14 0.38
C SER A 60 -0.09 7.25 1.32
N LEU A 61 0.05 6.85 2.58
CA LEU A 61 -1.07 6.69 3.51
C LEU A 61 -1.29 7.91 4.43
N ASP A 62 -0.92 9.11 3.97
CA ASP A 62 -1.39 10.36 4.59
C ASP A 62 -2.92 10.46 4.45
N ARG A 63 -3.64 10.90 5.49
CA ARG A 63 -5.10 10.84 5.56
C ARG A 63 -5.63 9.44 5.21
N PRO A 64 -5.37 8.43 6.06
CA PRO A 64 -5.34 7.04 5.64
C PRO A 64 -6.71 6.36 5.50
N ASN A 65 -7.77 6.85 6.15
CA ASN A 65 -9.00 6.06 6.31
C ASN A 65 -9.64 5.65 4.98
N ASP A 66 -9.84 6.58 4.06
CA ASP A 66 -10.31 6.26 2.71
C ASP A 66 -9.32 5.40 1.94
N LYS A 67 -8.03 5.67 2.11
CA LYS A 67 -6.96 4.95 1.42
C LYS A 67 -6.83 3.49 1.86
N LEU A 68 -7.08 3.19 3.14
CA LEU A 68 -7.14 1.79 3.60
C LEU A 68 -8.26 1.01 2.92
N VAL A 69 -9.41 1.65 2.68
CA VAL A 69 -10.49 1.05 1.88
C VAL A 69 -10.05 0.85 0.43
N GLU A 70 -9.36 1.82 -0.17
CA GLU A 70 -8.77 1.66 -1.51
C GLU A 70 -7.81 0.45 -1.56
N LEU A 71 -6.92 0.28 -0.57
CA LEU A 71 -6.02 -0.87 -0.50
C LEU A 71 -6.79 -2.20 -0.45
N LEU A 72 -7.83 -2.28 0.37
CA LEU A 72 -8.67 -3.47 0.50
C LEU A 72 -9.31 -3.85 -0.85
N LEU A 73 -9.94 -2.88 -1.51
CA LEU A 73 -10.64 -3.09 -2.78
C LEU A 73 -9.68 -3.47 -3.90
N VAL A 74 -8.54 -2.78 -4.02
CA VAL A 74 -7.52 -3.09 -5.03
C VAL A 74 -6.91 -4.46 -4.81
N ALA A 75 -6.55 -4.79 -3.57
CA ALA A 75 -5.96 -6.10 -3.26
C ALA A 75 -6.94 -7.24 -3.53
N GLY A 76 -8.20 -7.09 -3.13
CA GLY A 76 -9.24 -8.07 -3.37
C GLY A 76 -9.45 -8.36 -4.86
N GLU A 77 -9.63 -7.31 -5.67
CA GLU A 77 -9.83 -7.47 -7.11
C GLU A 77 -8.59 -7.99 -7.83
N ALA A 78 -7.39 -7.47 -7.50
CA ALA A 78 -6.15 -7.94 -8.11
C ALA A 78 -5.96 -9.45 -7.88
N ARG A 79 -6.28 -9.96 -6.69
CA ARG A 79 -6.25 -11.40 -6.37
C ARG A 79 -7.29 -12.18 -7.16
N ALA A 80 -8.53 -11.69 -7.23
CA ALA A 80 -9.60 -12.32 -7.96
C ALA A 80 -9.27 -12.44 -9.46
N LEU A 81 -8.56 -11.47 -10.03
CA LEU A 81 -8.10 -11.48 -11.41
C LEU A 81 -6.86 -12.36 -11.64
N GLY A 82 -6.17 -12.83 -10.59
CA GLY A 82 -5.05 -13.77 -10.71
C GLY A 82 -3.66 -13.16 -10.53
N VAL A 83 -3.53 -11.94 -10.01
CA VAL A 83 -2.24 -11.37 -9.62
C VAL A 83 -1.64 -12.26 -8.53
N GLN A 84 -0.40 -12.72 -8.76
CA GLN A 84 0.26 -13.67 -7.86
C GLN A 84 1.00 -12.98 -6.71
N ARG A 85 1.53 -11.78 -6.96
CA ARG A 85 2.31 -11.02 -5.97
C ARG A 85 1.89 -9.56 -5.96
N LEU A 86 1.52 -9.06 -4.79
CA LEU A 86 1.07 -7.68 -4.60
C LEU A 86 1.95 -7.00 -3.54
N LEU A 87 2.64 -5.94 -3.94
CA LEU A 87 3.54 -5.17 -3.09
C LEU A 87 2.96 -3.77 -2.86
N LEU A 88 3.05 -3.28 -1.64
CA LEU A 88 2.66 -1.91 -1.30
C LEU A 88 3.90 -1.01 -1.22
N VAL A 89 3.89 0.08 -1.97
CA VAL A 89 4.85 1.18 -1.83
C VAL A 89 4.08 2.34 -1.20
N ALA A 90 4.27 2.52 0.10
CA ALA A 90 3.64 3.57 0.90
C ALA A 90 4.72 4.50 1.46
N PRO A 91 5.12 5.57 0.75
CA PRO A 91 6.14 6.49 1.25
C PRO A 91 5.84 6.98 2.66
N TYR A 92 4.60 7.36 2.94
CA TYR A 92 4.12 7.58 4.29
C TYR A 92 3.31 6.38 4.77
N LEU A 93 3.69 5.80 5.93
CA LEU A 93 2.98 4.69 6.56
C LEU A 93 2.13 5.20 7.72
N ALA A 94 0.82 4.98 7.61
CA ALA A 94 -0.15 5.44 8.59
C ALA A 94 -0.23 4.57 9.84
N TYR A 95 -0.84 5.12 10.89
CA TYR A 95 -1.16 4.44 12.16
C TYR A 95 0.04 3.92 12.94
N MET A 96 1.22 4.46 12.71
CA MET A 96 2.43 4.05 13.42
C MET A 96 2.62 4.76 14.78
N ARG A 97 1.81 5.80 15.09
CA ARG A 97 1.93 6.58 16.33
C ARG A 97 1.32 5.90 17.55
N GLN A 98 0.22 5.15 17.36
CA GLN A 98 -0.50 4.46 18.44
C GLN A 98 0.04 3.03 18.57
N ASP A 99 1.19 2.92 19.21
CA ASP A 99 1.96 1.68 19.37
C ASP A 99 1.78 1.02 20.74
N ILE A 100 1.16 1.71 21.70
CA ILE A 100 0.73 1.15 23.01
C ILE A 100 -0.63 1.71 23.41
N ALA A 101 -1.30 1.01 24.32
CA ALA A 101 -2.47 1.51 25.03
C ALA A 101 -2.02 2.24 26.30
N PHE A 102 -2.44 3.48 26.48
CA PHE A 102 -2.19 4.26 27.70
C PHE A 102 -3.27 4.04 28.76
N ASN A 103 -4.48 3.68 28.35
CA ASN A 103 -5.60 3.37 29.20
C ASN A 103 -6.21 2.00 28.84
N PRO A 104 -6.86 1.30 29.80
CA PRO A 104 -7.56 0.06 29.50
C PRO A 104 -8.59 0.25 28.38
N GLY A 105 -8.58 -0.64 27.38
CA GLY A 105 -9.49 -0.61 26.25
C GLY A 105 -9.08 0.30 25.09
N GLU A 106 -8.00 1.04 25.18
CA GLU A 106 -7.47 1.77 24.03
C GLU A 106 -6.99 0.81 22.93
N VAL A 107 -7.30 1.16 21.68
CA VAL A 107 -6.92 0.39 20.52
C VAL A 107 -5.48 0.68 20.13
N VAL A 108 -4.65 -0.35 20.04
CA VAL A 108 -3.29 -0.26 19.49
C VAL A 108 -3.36 -0.37 17.97
N SER A 109 -3.61 0.75 17.32
CA SER A 109 -3.88 0.81 15.87
C SER A 109 -2.72 0.32 15.02
N GLN A 110 -1.47 0.50 15.50
CA GLN A 110 -0.26 0.09 14.79
C GLN A 110 -0.29 -1.40 14.44
N THR A 111 -0.56 -2.26 15.41
CA THR A 111 -0.57 -3.72 15.20
C THR A 111 -1.73 -4.17 14.33
N ILE A 112 -2.89 -3.53 14.46
CA ILE A 112 -4.09 -3.85 13.69
C ILE A 112 -3.90 -3.48 12.22
N VAL A 113 -3.45 -2.26 11.95
CA VAL A 113 -3.21 -1.79 10.58
C VAL A 113 -2.02 -2.51 9.95
N GLY A 114 -0.97 -2.79 10.71
CA GLY A 114 0.15 -3.61 10.26
C GLY A 114 -0.26 -5.01 9.85
N ALA A 115 -1.11 -5.67 10.64
CA ALA A 115 -1.67 -6.98 10.32
C ALA A 115 -2.57 -6.93 9.07
N PHE A 116 -3.39 -5.89 8.93
CA PHE A 116 -4.19 -5.66 7.73
C PHE A 116 -3.32 -5.57 6.47
N ILE A 117 -2.23 -4.79 6.51
CA ILE A 117 -1.30 -4.69 5.37
C ILE A 117 -0.68 -6.05 5.07
N ALA A 118 -0.18 -6.77 6.08
CA ALA A 118 0.44 -8.08 5.90
C ALA A 118 -0.53 -9.16 5.39
N GLN A 119 -1.82 -9.02 5.65
CA GLN A 119 -2.83 -9.93 5.13
C GLN A 119 -3.09 -9.74 3.63
N HIS A 120 -2.90 -8.51 3.11
CA HIS A 120 -3.27 -8.16 1.74
C HIS A 120 -2.08 -8.05 0.79
N PHE A 121 -0.89 -7.84 1.31
CA PHE A 121 0.34 -7.62 0.54
C PHE A 121 1.45 -8.57 0.98
N GLU A 122 2.27 -9.02 0.03
CA GLU A 122 3.47 -9.83 0.31
C GLU A 122 4.72 -9.00 0.60
N GLY A 123 4.65 -7.68 0.42
CA GLY A 123 5.76 -6.79 0.72
C GLY A 123 5.30 -5.36 0.92
N LEU A 124 6.09 -4.62 1.69
CA LEU A 124 5.90 -3.21 1.98
C LEU A 124 7.22 -2.47 1.86
N VAL A 125 7.20 -1.35 1.16
CA VAL A 125 8.29 -0.37 1.18
C VAL A 125 7.72 0.95 1.69
N THR A 126 8.38 1.54 2.69
CA THR A 126 8.01 2.84 3.26
C THR A 126 9.26 3.68 3.53
N VAL A 127 9.09 4.98 3.78
CA VAL A 127 10.19 5.91 4.04
C VAL A 127 10.03 6.52 5.43
N ASP A 128 11.08 6.49 6.24
CA ASP A 128 11.14 7.05 7.59
C ASP A 128 9.87 6.80 8.41
N PRO A 129 9.42 5.54 8.57
CA PRO A 129 8.21 5.25 9.34
C PRO A 129 8.37 5.71 10.78
N HIS A 130 7.30 6.25 11.33
CA HIS A 130 7.29 6.77 12.69
C HIS A 130 7.31 5.62 13.72
N LEU A 131 8.50 5.13 14.05
CA LEU A 131 8.70 4.03 14.99
C LEU A 131 9.24 4.58 16.31
N HIS A 132 8.37 4.67 17.36
CA HIS A 132 8.77 5.23 18.66
C HIS A 132 9.36 4.18 19.61
N ARG A 133 8.65 3.07 19.79
CA ARG A 133 8.95 2.03 20.80
C ARG A 133 9.36 0.71 20.21
N ILE A 134 9.32 0.62 18.87
CA ILE A 134 9.78 -0.55 18.14
C ILE A 134 11.02 -0.18 17.33
N GLU A 135 11.95 -1.11 17.21
CA GLU A 135 13.22 -0.87 16.52
C GLU A 135 13.14 -1.21 15.04
N ARG A 136 12.20 -2.08 14.67
CA ARG A 136 12.10 -2.61 13.32
C ARG A 136 10.66 -2.57 12.81
N LEU A 137 10.52 -2.22 11.54
CA LEU A 137 9.22 -2.17 10.85
C LEU A 137 8.47 -3.52 10.90
N GLN A 138 9.18 -4.63 10.88
CA GLN A 138 8.62 -5.98 10.95
C GLN A 138 7.85 -6.27 12.24
N GLN A 139 8.11 -5.52 13.30
CA GLN A 139 7.36 -5.61 14.56
C GLN A 139 5.96 -4.99 14.44
N ALA A 140 5.79 -3.98 13.57
CA ALA A 140 4.50 -3.37 13.27
C ALA A 140 3.77 -4.09 12.14
N VAL A 141 4.50 -4.43 11.06
CA VAL A 141 3.96 -5.08 9.85
C VAL A 141 4.63 -6.43 9.67
N PRO A 142 3.96 -7.54 10.01
CA PRO A 142 4.59 -8.87 10.10
C PRO A 142 4.81 -9.52 8.72
N LEU A 143 5.62 -8.89 7.88
CA LEU A 143 6.05 -9.37 6.55
C LEU A 143 7.50 -9.88 6.52
N GLY A 144 8.17 -9.98 7.69
CA GLY A 144 9.58 -10.37 7.75
C GLY A 144 10.45 -9.43 6.91
N GLU A 145 11.42 -9.99 6.21
CA GLU A 145 12.37 -9.22 5.38
C GLU A 145 11.70 -8.46 4.21
N ALA A 146 10.43 -8.77 3.90
CA ALA A 146 9.66 -8.06 2.88
C ALA A 146 9.04 -6.74 3.37
N ALA A 147 9.16 -6.39 4.65
CA ALA A 147 8.84 -5.06 5.19
C ALA A 147 10.11 -4.23 5.24
N ILE A 148 10.24 -3.26 4.34
CA ILE A 148 11.45 -2.46 4.11
C ILE A 148 11.18 -1.00 4.48
N ALA A 149 11.96 -0.47 5.42
CA ALA A 149 12.01 0.95 5.73
C ALA A 149 13.26 1.58 5.09
N LEU A 150 13.04 2.59 4.27
CA LEU A 150 14.11 3.40 3.69
C LEU A 150 14.30 4.69 4.50
N SER A 151 15.50 5.24 4.50
CA SER A 151 15.75 6.58 5.03
C SER A 151 15.74 7.62 3.91
N GLY A 152 15.00 8.71 4.10
CA GLY A 152 15.00 9.87 3.22
C GLY A 152 16.10 10.88 3.54
N ALA A 153 16.89 10.64 4.62
CA ALA A 153 18.00 11.51 4.96
C ALA A 153 19.09 11.46 3.86
N PRO A 154 19.64 12.62 3.43
CA PRO A 154 20.77 12.60 2.53
C PRO A 154 21.96 11.91 3.21
N MET A 155 22.65 11.04 2.46
CA MET A 155 23.91 10.43 2.89
C MET A 155 25.03 11.46 2.91
#